data_7002adbe94f0a4796dca686dfcb804a6
#
_entry.id   7002adbe94f0a4796dca686dfcb804a6
#
_cell.length_a   1.000
_cell.length_b   1.000
_cell.length_c   1.000
_cell.angle_alpha   90.00
_cell.angle_beta   90.00
_cell.angle_gamma   90.00
#
_symmetry.space_group_name_H-M   'P 1'
#
loop_
_entity.id
_entity.type
_entity.pdbx_description
1 polymer ?
#
loop_
_entity_poly.entity_id
_entity_poly.type
_entity_poly.pdbx_seq_one_letter_code
_entity_poly.pdbx_strand_id
1 'polypeptide(L)' 'MENVTMEVKGNELILRVDLSKDLGASKSGKTTVIGSSKGNQPVPGKAGIFVGLNVYKK' A
#
# COMPACT_ATOMS: atom_id res chain seq x y z
N MET A 1 6.53 -2.59 -3.12
CA MET A 1 5.30 -2.70 -2.31
C MET A 1 4.82 -4.13 -2.26
N GLU A 2 4.12 -4.49 -1.23
CA GLU A 2 3.56 -5.83 -1.11
C GLU A 2 2.05 -5.79 -1.17
N ASN A 3 1.48 -6.56 -2.09
CA ASN A 3 0.05 -6.70 -2.31
C ASN A 3 -0.66 -5.36 -2.57
N VAL A 4 0.07 -4.39 -3.11
CA VAL A 4 -0.48 -3.09 -3.49
C VAL A 4 0.00 -2.77 -4.89
N THR A 5 -0.93 -2.41 -5.76
CA THR A 5 -0.59 -1.93 -7.11
C THR A 5 -1.06 -0.49 -7.25
N MET A 6 -0.27 0.31 -7.96
CA MET A 6 -0.57 1.71 -8.21
C MET A 6 -0.82 1.95 -9.69
N GLU A 7 -1.80 2.79 -9.96
CA GLU A 7 -2.08 3.25 -11.31
C GLU A 7 -2.40 4.74 -11.26
N VAL A 8 -1.88 5.50 -12.22
CA VAL A 8 -2.18 6.93 -12.33
C VAL A 8 -2.98 7.16 -13.60
N LYS A 9 -4.12 7.82 -13.47
CA LYS A 9 -4.95 8.23 -14.60
C LYS A 9 -5.24 9.72 -14.47
N GLY A 10 -4.66 10.53 -15.37
CA GLY A 10 -4.78 11.98 -15.28
C GLY A 10 -4.24 12.48 -13.95
N ASN A 11 -5.10 13.03 -13.13
CA ASN A 11 -4.74 13.53 -11.80
C ASN A 11 -5.18 12.61 -10.67
N GLU A 12 -5.50 11.35 -10.98
CA GLU A 12 -5.95 10.39 -9.97
C GLU A 12 -4.93 9.29 -9.73
N LEU A 13 -4.67 9.00 -8.48
CA LEU A 13 -3.91 7.83 -8.06
C LEU A 13 -4.89 6.74 -7.65
N ILE A 14 -4.77 5.58 -8.26
CA ILE A 14 -5.62 4.43 -7.97
C ILE A 14 -4.76 3.36 -7.33
N LEU A 15 -5.17 2.90 -6.18
CA LEU A 15 -4.48 1.84 -5.45
C LEU A 15 -5.39 0.62 -5.38
N ARG A 16 -4.82 -0.56 -5.66
CA ARG A 16 -5.55 -1.82 -5.58
C ARG A 16 -4.87 -2.75 -4.60
N VAL A 17 -5.65 -3.31 -3.69
CA VAL A 17 -5.18 -4.24 -2.67
C VAL A 17 -6.11 -5.44 -2.66
N ASP A 18 -5.54 -6.64 -2.71
CA ASP A 18 -6.33 -7.88 -2.59
C ASP A 18 -6.57 -8.16 -1.10
N LEU A 19 -7.79 -7.98 -0.66
CA LEU A 19 -8.15 -8.12 0.74
C LEU A 19 -8.20 -9.58 1.22
N SER A 20 -8.04 -10.55 0.32
CA SER A 20 -8.01 -11.95 0.68
C SER A 20 -6.62 -12.42 1.09
N LYS A 21 -5.59 -11.60 0.89
CA LYS A 21 -4.22 -11.95 1.22
C LYS A 21 -3.88 -11.59 2.67
N ASP A 22 -2.90 -12.30 3.20
CA ASP A 22 -2.42 -12.14 4.56
C ASP A 22 -0.89 -12.15 4.49
N LEU A 23 -0.27 -11.02 4.81
CA LEU A 23 1.18 -10.85 4.75
C LEU A 23 1.87 -11.17 6.08
N GLY A 24 1.10 -11.56 7.09
CA GLY A 24 1.63 -11.90 8.40
C GLY A 24 1.40 -10.82 9.44
N ALA A 25 1.83 -11.12 10.67
CA ALA A 25 1.63 -10.22 11.80
C ALA A 25 2.42 -8.92 11.65
N SER A 26 1.84 -7.82 12.12
CA SER A 26 2.54 -6.55 12.19
C SER A 26 3.65 -6.63 13.26
N LYS A 27 4.50 -5.60 13.32
CA LYS A 27 5.59 -5.55 14.29
C LYS A 27 5.09 -5.65 15.74
N SER A 28 3.93 -5.08 16.02
CA SER A 28 3.34 -5.13 17.36
C SER A 28 2.67 -6.46 17.67
N GLY A 29 2.40 -7.26 16.64
CA GLY A 29 1.67 -8.52 16.79
C GLY A 29 0.18 -8.36 17.04
N LYS A 30 -0.33 -7.13 17.05
CA LYS A 30 -1.74 -6.87 17.37
C LYS A 30 -2.64 -6.86 16.13
N THR A 31 -2.04 -6.74 14.96
CA THR A 31 -2.77 -6.69 13.70
C THR A 31 -2.13 -7.60 12.69
N THR A 32 -2.88 -7.93 11.64
CA THR A 32 -2.37 -8.68 10.50
C THR A 32 -2.27 -7.74 9.31
N VAL A 33 -1.11 -7.67 8.69
CA VAL A 33 -0.89 -6.81 7.53
C VAL A 33 -1.47 -7.48 6.29
N ILE A 34 -2.26 -6.72 5.53
CA ILE A 34 -2.86 -7.19 4.29
C ILE A 34 -2.09 -6.62 3.09
N GLY A 35 -1.71 -5.36 3.15
CA GLY A 35 -0.95 -4.73 2.10
C GLY A 35 -0.11 -3.60 2.66
N SER A 36 1.02 -3.31 2.01
CA SER A 36 1.93 -2.28 2.50
C SER A 36 2.73 -1.67 1.36
N SER A 37 2.90 -0.36 1.42
CA SER A 37 3.81 0.33 0.51
C SER A 37 5.27 0.16 0.90
N LYS A 38 5.55 -0.39 2.08
CA LYS A 38 6.91 -0.53 2.61
C LYS A 38 7.58 0.83 2.72
N GLY A 39 6.95 1.72 3.46
CA GLY A 39 7.39 3.10 3.59
C GLY A 39 6.83 3.97 2.49
N ASN A 40 7.42 5.14 2.30
CA ASN A 40 6.97 6.07 1.27
C ASN A 40 7.49 5.64 -0.10
N GLN A 41 6.60 5.60 -1.09
CA GLN A 41 6.95 5.26 -2.46
C GLN A 41 6.60 6.43 -3.38
N PRO A 42 7.45 6.72 -4.38
CA PRO A 42 7.13 7.79 -5.32
C PRO A 42 5.96 7.41 -6.22
N VAL A 43 5.11 8.37 -6.50
CA VAL A 43 3.98 8.17 -7.43
C VAL A 43 4.52 8.23 -8.86
N PRO A 44 4.26 7.22 -9.69
CA PRO A 44 4.78 7.19 -11.06
C PRO A 44 4.36 8.41 -11.86
N GLY A 45 5.31 9.04 -12.55
CA GLY A 45 5.06 10.16 -13.41
C GLY A 45 4.70 11.47 -12.70
N LYS A 46 4.78 11.52 -11.38
CA LYS A 46 4.42 12.70 -10.60
C LYS A 46 5.56 13.02 -9.64
N ALA A 47 6.51 13.81 -10.10
CA ALA A 47 7.69 14.17 -9.31
C ALA A 47 7.29 14.88 -8.01
N GLY A 48 7.91 14.50 -6.91
CA GLY A 48 7.67 15.13 -5.62
C GLY A 48 6.44 14.66 -4.87
N ILE A 49 5.68 13.72 -5.44
CA ILE A 49 4.49 13.16 -4.77
C ILE A 49 4.79 11.73 -4.34
N PHE A 50 4.49 11.42 -3.08
CA PHE A 50 4.77 10.12 -2.49
C PHE A 50 3.50 9.54 -1.86
N VAL A 51 3.46 8.22 -1.75
CA VAL A 51 2.37 7.52 -1.09
C VAL A 51 2.93 6.62 0.00
N GLY A 52 2.29 6.64 1.17
CA GLY A 52 2.55 5.70 2.24
C GLY A 52 1.25 5.05 2.63
N LEU A 53 1.18 3.72 2.59
CA LEU A 53 -0.06 2.99 2.77
C LEU A 53 0.16 1.72 3.57
N ASN A 54 -0.73 1.48 4.53
CA ASN A 54 -0.81 0.21 5.24
C ASN A 54 -2.27 -0.22 5.30
N VAL A 55 -2.54 -1.44 4.85
CA VAL A 55 -3.84 -2.07 4.98
C VAL A 55 -3.69 -3.22 5.95
N TYR A 56 -4.53 -3.27 6.95
CA TYR A 56 -4.41 -4.27 8.00
C TYR A 56 -5.78 -4.64 8.56
N LYS A 57 -5.83 -5.78 9.23
CA LYS A 57 -7.03 -6.19 9.98
C LYS A 57 -6.65 -6.45 11.43
N LYS A 58 -7.61 -6.23 12.28
CA LYS A 58 -7.45 -6.51 13.71
C LYS A 58 -7.94 -7.89 14.07
#